data_93e508c09fccf17665bf65631779b6ea
#
_entry.id   93e508c09fccf17665bf65631779b6ea
#
_cell.length_a   1.000
_cell.length_b   1.000
_cell.length_c   1.000
_cell.angle_alpha   90.00
_cell.angle_beta   90.00
_cell.angle_gamma   90.00
#
_symmetry.space_group_name_H-M   'P 1'
#
loop_
_entity.id
_entity.type
_entity.pdbx_description
1 polymer ?
#
loop_
_entity_poly.entity_id
_entity_poly.type
_entity_poly.pdbx_seq_one_letter_code
_entity_poly.pdbx_strand_id
1 'polypeptide(L)'
;KLSFGIKINRAADGPAALQISEGLRAQTAGLGQAIDNSEMAVSLMQTAEGALDEVSRALIQARQVAVHAGNEGSNDQNMLKADQQEIDNILEQINRVATSTQYGHNFLLDGSRAGNGVTTGDHLEFVVADEKAHSSGPGGYEVTIENAATRATHSGTVGLNQAIIDSGEQITISEGGRTVNFLTQEGKTVEQTLNDLETAIDDAGLSIDLIRPYPPSTDGNTPQNITFRHKEFGSEHTFQVASNTAGLVSDVTNTSVVVDNGTDVAGKINGEETVGRGQILTGGPGADTVEGIQIRYTGETEPIGX
;
A
#
# COMPACT_ATOMS: atom_id res chain seq x y z
N LYS A 1 52.52 0.71 47.76
CA LYS A 1 52.37 -0.35 46.70
C LYS A 1 51.56 -1.56 47.20
N LEU A 2 51.67 -1.91 48.48
CA LEU A 2 50.92 -3.07 49.00
C LEU A 2 49.41 -2.83 49.19
N SER A 3 49.01 -1.55 49.40
CA SER A 3 47.62 -1.19 49.68
C SER A 3 46.68 -1.32 48.47
N PHE A 4 47.21 -1.22 47.24
CA PHE A 4 46.40 -1.25 46.04
C PHE A 4 46.61 -2.48 45.14
N GLY A 5 47.55 -3.35 45.49
CA GLY A 5 47.82 -4.56 44.70
C GLY A 5 48.36 -4.34 43.29
N ILE A 6 48.67 -3.11 42.95
CA ILE A 6 49.10 -2.75 41.59
C ILE A 6 50.58 -2.41 41.62
N LYS A 7 51.40 -3.09 40.80
CA LYS A 7 52.86 -2.95 40.75
C LYS A 7 53.27 -1.58 40.17
N ILE A 8 52.51 -1.04 39.23
CA ILE A 8 52.81 0.21 38.55
C ILE A 8 51.66 1.18 38.83
N ASN A 9 51.93 2.27 39.59
CA ASN A 9 50.89 3.20 40.03
C ASN A 9 51.25 4.68 39.76
N ARG A 10 52.51 4.96 39.42
CA ARG A 10 52.98 6.35 39.16
C ARG A 10 53.97 6.33 37.99
N ALA A 11 54.06 7.48 37.30
CA ALA A 11 55.00 7.68 36.18
C ALA A 11 56.45 7.39 36.55
N ALA A 12 56.79 7.53 37.83
CA ALA A 12 58.15 7.24 38.35
C ALA A 12 58.45 5.72 38.38
N ASP A 13 57.43 4.87 38.30
CA ASP A 13 57.58 3.38 38.31
C ASP A 13 57.90 2.83 36.93
N GLY A 14 57.97 3.65 35.89
CA GLY A 14 58.27 3.29 34.50
C GLY A 14 57.26 3.95 33.56
N PRO A 15 57.64 5.04 32.87
CA PRO A 15 56.70 5.78 32.01
C PRO A 15 56.08 4.91 30.88
N ALA A 16 56.87 4.07 30.24
CA ALA A 16 56.39 3.19 29.17
C ALA A 16 55.41 2.14 29.68
N ALA A 17 55.68 1.56 30.87
CA ALA A 17 54.81 0.57 31.48
C ALA A 17 53.47 1.17 31.94
N LEU A 18 53.51 2.44 32.42
CA LEU A 18 52.29 3.15 32.79
C LEU A 18 51.40 3.42 31.57
N GLN A 19 51.99 3.86 30.44
CA GLN A 19 51.25 4.09 29.20
C GLN A 19 50.57 2.80 28.71
N ILE A 20 51.29 1.68 28.73
CA ILE A 20 50.73 0.37 28.32
C ILE A 20 49.58 -0.02 29.28
N SER A 21 49.78 0.17 30.60
CA SER A 21 48.76 -0.16 31.59
C SER A 21 47.47 0.68 31.39
N GLU A 22 47.61 1.97 31.15
CA GLU A 22 46.47 2.86 30.92
C GLU A 22 45.82 2.56 29.57
N GLY A 23 46.58 2.21 28.54
CA GLY A 23 46.05 1.76 27.26
C GLY A 23 45.21 0.47 27.40
N LEU A 24 45.72 -0.49 28.17
CA LEU A 24 44.98 -1.73 28.45
C LEU A 24 43.70 -1.46 29.26
N ARG A 25 43.76 -0.53 30.24
CA ARG A 25 42.58 -0.14 31.01
C ARG A 25 41.50 0.49 30.10
N ALA A 26 41.94 1.41 29.23
CA ALA A 26 41.02 2.05 28.28
C ALA A 26 40.38 1.00 27.33
N GLN A 27 41.19 0.06 26.86
CA GLN A 27 40.73 -1.02 26.01
C GLN A 27 39.73 -1.93 26.73
N THR A 28 40.02 -2.29 27.98
CA THR A 28 39.14 -3.11 28.83
C THR A 28 37.82 -2.40 29.09
N ALA A 29 37.86 -1.11 29.38
CA ALA A 29 36.67 -0.27 29.60
C ALA A 29 35.84 -0.18 28.29
N GLY A 30 36.52 -0.04 27.13
CA GLY A 30 35.86 -0.03 25.83
C GLY A 30 35.17 -1.35 25.50
N LEU A 31 35.87 -2.47 25.81
CA LEU A 31 35.28 -3.79 25.63
C LEU A 31 34.06 -4.02 26.54
N GLY A 32 34.15 -3.55 27.79
CA GLY A 32 33.04 -3.60 28.72
C GLY A 32 31.82 -2.87 28.17
N GLN A 33 32.03 -1.65 27.68
CA GLN A 33 30.96 -0.86 27.08
C GLN A 33 30.38 -1.53 25.80
N ALA A 34 31.23 -2.17 25.02
CA ALA A 34 30.77 -2.91 23.81
C ALA A 34 29.89 -4.11 24.19
N ILE A 35 30.23 -4.80 25.29
CA ILE A 35 29.39 -5.90 25.80
C ILE A 35 28.04 -5.34 26.28
N ASP A 36 28.04 -4.27 27.06
CA ASP A 36 26.78 -3.65 27.53
C ASP A 36 25.89 -3.21 26.34
N ASN A 37 26.50 -2.61 25.32
CA ASN A 37 25.80 -2.20 24.12
C ASN A 37 25.20 -3.41 23.39
N SER A 38 25.94 -4.53 23.34
CA SER A 38 25.46 -5.76 22.71
C SER A 38 24.28 -6.37 23.48
N GLU A 39 24.33 -6.34 24.80
CA GLU A 39 23.23 -6.82 25.65
C GLU A 39 21.98 -5.94 25.47
N MET A 40 22.15 -4.63 25.36
CA MET A 40 21.04 -3.73 25.06
C MET A 40 20.43 -4.02 23.66
N ALA A 41 21.28 -4.28 22.67
CA ALA A 41 20.83 -4.60 21.32
C ALA A 41 20.02 -5.92 21.31
N VAL A 42 20.47 -6.93 22.04
CA VAL A 42 19.73 -8.20 22.18
C VAL A 42 18.37 -7.95 22.83
N SER A 43 18.32 -7.14 23.90
CA SER A 43 17.05 -6.82 24.57
C SER A 43 16.08 -6.07 23.65
N LEU A 44 16.60 -5.15 22.84
CA LEU A 44 15.81 -4.42 21.84
C LEU A 44 15.23 -5.40 20.79
N MET A 45 16.06 -6.32 20.30
CA MET A 45 15.63 -7.32 19.32
C MET A 45 14.57 -8.25 19.91
N GLN A 46 14.72 -8.67 21.16
CA GLN A 46 13.72 -9.51 21.84
C GLN A 46 12.39 -8.78 21.99
N THR A 47 12.42 -7.47 22.25
CA THR A 47 11.19 -6.67 22.32
C THR A 47 10.51 -6.60 20.95
N ALA A 48 11.28 -6.37 19.88
CA ALA A 48 10.75 -6.35 18.52
C ALA A 48 10.20 -7.73 18.11
N GLU A 49 10.93 -8.80 18.45
CA GLU A 49 10.51 -10.17 18.15
C GLU A 49 9.17 -10.51 18.82
N GLY A 50 9.00 -10.12 20.08
CA GLY A 50 7.74 -10.33 20.80
C GLY A 50 6.56 -9.61 20.13
N ALA A 51 6.79 -8.38 19.68
CA ALA A 51 5.76 -7.62 18.98
C ALA A 51 5.42 -8.23 17.61
N LEU A 52 6.44 -8.68 16.87
CA LEU A 52 6.23 -9.33 15.56
C LEU A 52 5.51 -10.68 15.72
N ASP A 53 5.73 -11.39 16.83
CA ASP A 53 4.99 -12.61 17.12
C ASP A 53 3.50 -12.31 17.34
N GLU A 54 3.18 -11.20 18.01
CA GLU A 54 1.80 -10.76 18.18
C GLU A 54 1.16 -10.39 16.84
N VAL A 55 1.88 -9.67 15.96
CA VAL A 55 1.42 -9.34 14.60
C VAL A 55 1.17 -10.63 13.80
N SER A 56 2.09 -11.60 13.91
CA SER A 56 1.96 -12.88 13.21
C SER A 56 0.68 -13.63 13.64
N ARG A 57 0.40 -13.66 14.93
CA ARG A 57 -0.83 -14.27 15.44
C ARG A 57 -2.08 -13.55 14.94
N ALA A 58 -2.06 -12.22 14.92
CA ALA A 58 -3.16 -11.41 14.40
C ALA A 58 -3.40 -11.70 12.92
N LEU A 59 -2.33 -11.84 12.12
CA LEU A 59 -2.46 -12.18 10.69
C LEU A 59 -3.02 -13.59 10.48
N ILE A 60 -2.64 -14.55 11.33
CA ILE A 60 -3.21 -15.90 11.27
C ILE A 60 -4.71 -15.84 11.57
N GLN A 61 -5.12 -15.07 12.57
CA GLN A 61 -6.52 -14.87 12.90
C GLN A 61 -7.27 -14.21 11.73
N ALA A 62 -6.71 -13.16 11.15
CA ALA A 62 -7.30 -12.49 9.98
C ALA A 62 -7.50 -13.48 8.83
N ARG A 63 -6.50 -14.34 8.57
CA ARG A 63 -6.61 -15.38 7.55
C ARG A 63 -7.75 -16.35 7.86
N GLN A 64 -7.92 -16.75 9.13
CA GLN A 64 -9.01 -17.64 9.52
C GLN A 64 -10.38 -17.01 9.28
N VAL A 65 -10.54 -15.74 9.63
CA VAL A 65 -11.77 -14.98 9.37
C VAL A 65 -12.03 -14.86 7.87
N ALA A 66 -10.99 -14.56 7.08
CA ALA A 66 -11.11 -14.44 5.63
C ALA A 66 -11.52 -15.79 4.98
N VAL A 67 -10.96 -16.91 5.47
CA VAL A 67 -11.33 -18.24 4.98
C VAL A 67 -12.79 -18.56 5.36
N HIS A 68 -13.22 -18.18 6.57
CA HIS A 68 -14.61 -18.33 7.01
C HIS A 68 -15.53 -17.51 6.10
N ALA A 69 -15.21 -16.26 5.88
CA ALA A 69 -16.00 -15.36 5.01
C ALA A 69 -16.09 -15.88 3.57
N GLY A 70 -15.04 -16.55 3.09
CA GLY A 70 -15.00 -17.10 1.73
C GLY A 70 -15.93 -18.31 1.51
N ASN A 71 -16.55 -18.83 2.55
CA ASN A 71 -17.48 -19.95 2.44
C ASN A 71 -18.89 -19.45 2.12
N GLU A 72 -19.12 -19.10 0.86
CA GLU A 72 -20.39 -18.51 0.37
C GLU A 72 -21.61 -19.39 0.62
N GLY A 73 -21.41 -20.69 0.78
CA GLY A 73 -22.52 -21.63 0.99
C GLY A 73 -23.14 -21.60 2.39
N SER A 74 -22.45 -21.03 3.36
CA SER A 74 -22.88 -21.04 4.75
C SER A 74 -23.06 -19.67 5.38
N ASN A 75 -22.56 -18.61 4.75
CA ASN A 75 -22.53 -17.28 5.33
C ASN A 75 -23.61 -16.38 4.72
N ASP A 76 -24.42 -15.78 5.58
CA ASP A 76 -25.35 -14.74 5.16
C ASP A 76 -24.69 -13.36 5.27
N GLN A 77 -25.37 -12.33 4.80
CA GLN A 77 -24.83 -10.97 4.74
C GLN A 77 -24.51 -10.40 6.13
N ASN A 78 -25.23 -10.82 7.17
CA ASN A 78 -24.95 -10.36 8.53
C ASN A 78 -23.69 -11.02 9.09
N MET A 79 -23.46 -12.28 8.74
CA MET A 79 -22.23 -12.99 9.11
C MET A 79 -21.02 -12.37 8.42
N LEU A 80 -21.14 -12.02 7.14
CA LEU A 80 -20.06 -11.34 6.40
C LEU A 80 -19.73 -9.96 7.00
N LYS A 81 -20.76 -9.23 7.45
CA LYS A 81 -20.53 -7.95 8.15
C LYS A 81 -19.82 -8.15 9.48
N ALA A 82 -20.17 -9.21 10.21
CA ALA A 82 -19.48 -9.54 11.47
C ALA A 82 -18.01 -9.91 11.21
N ASP A 83 -17.75 -10.71 10.17
CA ASP A 83 -16.38 -11.07 9.75
C ASP A 83 -15.58 -9.82 9.36
N GLN A 84 -16.19 -8.90 8.62
CA GLN A 84 -15.54 -7.63 8.24
C GLN A 84 -15.18 -6.83 9.50
N GLN A 85 -16.08 -6.74 10.46
CA GLN A 85 -15.81 -6.02 11.71
C GLN A 85 -14.67 -6.67 12.50
N GLU A 86 -14.60 -8.01 12.49
CA GLU A 86 -13.50 -8.73 13.13
C GLU A 86 -12.17 -8.42 12.44
N ILE A 87 -12.14 -8.38 11.09
CA ILE A 87 -10.94 -7.99 10.32
C ILE A 87 -10.52 -6.56 10.69
N ASP A 88 -11.47 -5.64 10.76
CA ASP A 88 -11.17 -4.24 11.12
C ASP A 88 -10.55 -4.16 12.52
N ASN A 89 -11.07 -4.93 13.48
CA ASN A 89 -10.52 -5.00 14.84
C ASN A 89 -9.10 -5.55 14.84
N ILE A 90 -8.83 -6.58 14.01
CA ILE A 90 -7.49 -7.17 13.87
C ILE A 90 -6.51 -6.15 13.28
N LEU A 91 -6.94 -5.40 12.27
CA LEU A 91 -6.11 -4.36 11.67
C LEU A 91 -5.79 -3.25 12.69
N GLU A 92 -6.77 -2.86 13.51
CA GLU A 92 -6.54 -1.90 14.60
C GLU A 92 -5.54 -2.45 15.62
N GLN A 93 -5.62 -3.75 15.95
CA GLN A 93 -4.65 -4.38 16.85
C GLN A 93 -3.25 -4.34 16.26
N ILE A 94 -3.09 -4.70 14.99
CA ILE A 94 -1.78 -4.65 14.31
C ILE A 94 -1.23 -3.21 14.33
N ASN A 95 -2.07 -2.24 13.98
CA ASN A 95 -1.66 -0.83 14.01
C ASN A 95 -1.24 -0.38 15.41
N ARG A 96 -1.99 -0.79 16.43
CA ARG A 96 -1.65 -0.47 17.82
C ARG A 96 -0.30 -1.08 18.21
N VAL A 97 -0.04 -2.35 17.86
CA VAL A 97 1.27 -2.99 18.12
C VAL A 97 2.38 -2.22 17.41
N ALA A 98 2.17 -1.87 16.13
CA ALA A 98 3.17 -1.13 15.35
C ALA A 98 3.50 0.23 15.96
N THR A 99 2.49 0.96 16.42
CA THR A 99 2.68 2.33 16.93
C THR A 99 3.05 2.40 18.41
N SER A 100 2.82 1.32 19.19
CA SER A 100 3.10 1.35 20.64
C SER A 100 4.37 0.59 21.04
N THR A 101 4.92 -0.27 20.15
CA THR A 101 6.10 -1.06 20.48
C THR A 101 7.33 -0.16 20.55
N GLN A 102 7.90 -0.04 21.76
CA GLN A 102 9.07 0.82 21.97
C GLN A 102 10.06 0.16 22.93
N TYR A 103 11.32 0.56 22.82
CA TYR A 103 12.39 0.22 23.76
C TYR A 103 13.02 1.53 24.26
N GLY A 104 12.78 1.83 25.52
CA GLY A 104 13.09 3.15 26.07
C GLY A 104 12.19 4.20 25.42
N HIS A 105 12.78 5.13 24.70
CA HIS A 105 12.06 6.19 23.98
C HIS A 105 12.03 5.95 22.46
N ASN A 106 12.52 4.80 22.01
CA ASN A 106 12.64 4.50 20.58
C ASN A 106 11.54 3.54 20.14
N PHE A 107 10.68 3.98 19.23
CA PHE A 107 9.72 3.10 18.59
C PHE A 107 10.47 2.14 17.65
N LEU A 108 10.00 0.90 17.57
CA LEU A 108 10.72 -0.15 16.84
C LEU A 108 10.03 -0.54 15.52
N LEU A 109 8.71 -0.42 15.44
CA LEU A 109 7.92 -0.96 14.33
C LEU A 109 7.08 0.10 13.61
N ASP A 110 7.20 1.37 13.99
CA ASP A 110 6.40 2.47 13.40
C ASP A 110 7.03 3.07 12.13
N GLY A 111 8.16 2.53 11.69
CA GLY A 111 8.88 3.04 10.53
C GLY A 111 9.83 4.19 10.83
N SER A 112 9.84 4.72 12.05
CA SER A 112 10.71 5.87 12.40
C SER A 112 12.20 5.53 12.36
N ARG A 113 12.52 4.24 12.35
CA ARG A 113 13.89 3.75 12.27
C ARG A 113 14.35 3.47 10.83
N ALA A 114 13.43 3.48 9.88
CA ALA A 114 13.77 3.42 8.47
C ALA A 114 14.42 4.74 8.05
N GLY A 115 15.08 4.76 6.94
CA GLY A 115 15.65 6.00 6.41
C GLY A 115 14.57 7.07 6.26
N ASN A 116 14.81 8.23 6.81
CA ASN A 116 13.87 9.36 6.74
C ASN A 116 14.17 10.20 5.52
N GLY A 117 13.12 10.61 4.83
CA GLY A 117 13.25 11.50 3.69
C GLY A 117 12.10 12.49 3.62
N VAL A 118 12.33 13.58 2.94
CA VAL A 118 11.28 14.56 2.60
C VAL A 118 11.34 14.78 1.11
N THR A 119 10.18 14.91 0.51
CA THR A 119 10.07 15.30 -0.89
C THR A 119 9.68 16.78 -0.97
N THR A 120 10.20 17.46 -1.97
CA THR A 120 9.89 18.89 -2.21
C THR A 120 9.15 19.11 -3.52
N GLY A 121 8.98 18.05 -4.33
CA GLY A 121 8.24 18.13 -5.60
C GLY A 121 6.74 17.98 -5.41
N ASP A 122 5.98 18.61 -6.30
CA ASP A 122 4.52 18.48 -6.31
C ASP A 122 4.14 17.03 -6.58
N HIS A 123 3.15 16.55 -5.83
CA HIS A 123 2.61 15.17 -5.96
C HIS A 123 3.60 14.06 -5.61
N LEU A 124 4.76 14.39 -5.02
CA LEU A 124 5.73 13.40 -4.55
C LEU A 124 5.58 13.21 -3.04
N GLU A 125 5.57 11.96 -2.60
CA GLU A 125 5.52 11.59 -1.19
C GLU A 125 6.63 10.58 -0.92
N PHE A 126 7.44 10.83 0.11
CA PHE A 126 8.41 9.85 0.57
C PHE A 126 7.67 8.73 1.29
N VAL A 127 7.96 7.47 0.94
CA VAL A 127 7.33 6.30 1.56
C VAL A 127 8.30 5.66 2.55
N VAL A 128 9.46 5.20 2.08
CA VAL A 128 10.43 4.53 2.94
C VAL A 128 11.77 4.46 2.20
N ALA A 129 12.85 4.32 2.96
CA ALA A 129 14.16 3.94 2.42
C ALA A 129 14.67 2.77 3.25
N ASP A 130 15.14 1.72 2.60
CA ASP A 130 15.70 0.57 3.30
C ASP A 130 17.19 0.80 3.64
N GLU A 131 17.82 -0.19 4.22
CA GLU A 131 19.21 -0.09 4.71
C GLU A 131 20.25 0.04 3.58
N LYS A 132 19.87 -0.20 2.34
CA LYS A 132 20.78 -0.08 1.18
C LYS A 132 20.79 1.34 0.62
N ALA A 133 19.78 2.13 0.94
CA ALA A 133 19.68 3.50 0.45
C ALA A 133 20.77 4.38 1.09
N HIS A 134 21.48 5.12 0.27
CA HIS A 134 22.45 6.07 0.76
C HIS A 134 21.79 7.42 1.08
N SER A 135 22.37 8.16 2.02
CA SER A 135 21.93 9.52 2.28
C SER A 135 22.27 10.43 1.11
N SER A 136 21.30 11.21 0.68
CA SER A 136 21.55 12.23 -0.34
C SER A 136 22.44 13.34 0.23
N GLY A 137 23.12 14.06 -0.64
CA GLY A 137 23.80 15.30 -0.29
C GLY A 137 22.78 16.42 0.01
N PRO A 138 23.25 17.61 0.36
CA PRO A 138 22.35 18.72 0.73
C PRO A 138 21.35 19.13 -0.35
N GLY A 139 21.59 18.76 -1.61
CA GLY A 139 20.67 19.04 -2.72
C GLY A 139 19.56 18.02 -2.90
N GLY A 140 19.59 16.94 -2.14
CA GLY A 140 18.64 15.84 -2.32
C GLY A 140 18.95 14.98 -3.54
N TYR A 141 18.05 14.04 -3.83
CA TYR A 141 18.06 13.25 -5.06
C TYR A 141 17.00 13.80 -6.01
N GLU A 142 17.39 13.99 -7.26
CA GLU A 142 16.45 14.39 -8.31
C GLU A 142 15.52 13.24 -8.63
N VAL A 143 14.22 13.51 -8.70
CA VAL A 143 13.19 12.53 -9.12
C VAL A 143 12.63 12.97 -10.45
N THR A 144 12.74 12.12 -11.46
CA THR A 144 12.18 12.37 -12.79
C THR A 144 11.07 11.36 -13.03
N ILE A 145 9.84 11.84 -13.24
CA ILE A 145 8.70 10.98 -13.59
C ILE A 145 8.55 11.01 -15.12
N GLU A 146 8.66 9.86 -15.74
CA GLU A 146 8.50 9.71 -17.18
C GLU A 146 7.06 9.42 -17.58
N ASN A 147 6.38 8.59 -16.78
CA ASN A 147 4.96 8.28 -16.98
C ASN A 147 4.28 8.16 -15.62
N ALA A 148 3.12 8.78 -15.48
CA ALA A 148 2.29 8.61 -14.30
C ALA A 148 1.58 7.26 -14.33
N ALA A 149 1.24 6.72 -13.16
CA ALA A 149 0.44 5.51 -13.06
C ALA A 149 -0.98 5.80 -13.55
N THR A 150 -1.59 4.81 -14.21
CA THR A 150 -3.00 4.91 -14.62
C THR A 150 -3.80 3.76 -14.02
N ARG A 151 -5.14 3.89 -14.08
CA ARG A 151 -6.07 2.86 -13.64
C ARG A 151 -6.72 2.20 -14.85
N ALA A 152 -7.05 0.93 -14.73
CA ALA A 152 -7.86 0.25 -15.74
C ALA A 152 -9.20 1.00 -15.85
N THR A 153 -9.54 1.45 -17.05
CA THR A 153 -10.75 2.25 -17.30
C THR A 153 -11.43 1.74 -18.58
N HIS A 154 -12.74 1.63 -18.54
CA HIS A 154 -13.52 1.18 -19.70
C HIS A 154 -14.80 2.00 -19.80
N SER A 155 -15.08 2.50 -21.01
CA SER A 155 -16.28 3.29 -21.29
C SER A 155 -17.09 2.63 -22.41
N GLY A 156 -18.38 2.47 -22.19
CA GLY A 156 -19.29 2.07 -23.25
C GLY A 156 -19.40 3.14 -24.33
N THR A 157 -19.74 2.72 -25.52
CA THR A 157 -19.96 3.61 -26.69
C THR A 157 -21.44 3.92 -26.92
N VAL A 158 -22.32 3.10 -26.33
CA VAL A 158 -23.78 3.29 -26.39
C VAL A 158 -24.26 3.75 -25.02
N GLY A 159 -25.02 4.82 -24.98
CA GLY A 159 -25.55 5.35 -23.72
C GLY A 159 -26.72 4.51 -23.20
N LEU A 160 -26.69 4.24 -21.89
CA LEU A 160 -27.82 3.63 -21.19
C LEU A 160 -29.02 4.58 -21.34
N ASN A 161 -30.12 4.09 -21.84
CA ASN A 161 -31.33 4.86 -22.08
C ASN A 161 -32.57 4.07 -21.63
N GLN A 162 -33.73 4.73 -21.62
CA GLN A 162 -34.96 4.12 -21.11
C GLN A 162 -35.34 2.82 -21.86
N ALA A 163 -35.15 2.79 -23.17
CA ALA A 163 -35.50 1.59 -23.96
C ALA A 163 -34.63 0.37 -23.56
N ILE A 164 -33.36 0.60 -23.32
CA ILE A 164 -32.42 -0.45 -22.85
C ILE A 164 -32.85 -0.92 -21.44
N ILE A 165 -33.16 0.03 -20.55
CA ILE A 165 -33.56 -0.27 -19.16
C ILE A 165 -34.84 -1.14 -19.19
N ASP A 166 -35.83 -0.72 -19.95
CA ASP A 166 -37.14 -1.40 -20.01
C ASP A 166 -37.06 -2.77 -20.71
N SER A 167 -36.00 -3.03 -21.50
CA SER A 167 -35.80 -4.35 -22.12
C SER A 167 -35.27 -5.41 -21.16
N GLY A 168 -34.91 -5.05 -19.94
CA GLY A 168 -34.29 -5.99 -18.98
C GLY A 168 -32.82 -6.27 -19.33
N GLU A 169 -32.04 -5.22 -19.44
CA GLU A 169 -30.61 -5.31 -19.74
C GLU A 169 -29.84 -5.95 -18.59
N GLN A 170 -28.97 -6.90 -18.93
CA GLN A 170 -28.07 -7.51 -17.93
C GLN A 170 -26.65 -6.97 -18.13
N ILE A 171 -26.08 -6.45 -17.06
CA ILE A 171 -24.70 -5.96 -17.01
C ILE A 171 -23.95 -6.85 -16.02
N THR A 172 -22.86 -7.44 -16.47
CA THR A 172 -22.00 -8.28 -15.62
C THR A 172 -20.64 -7.63 -15.47
N ILE A 173 -20.14 -7.58 -14.24
CA ILE A 173 -18.81 -7.04 -13.94
C ILE A 173 -18.11 -8.06 -13.04
N SER A 174 -16.87 -8.44 -13.40
CA SER A 174 -16.05 -9.36 -12.61
C SER A 174 -14.71 -8.72 -12.30
N GLU A 175 -14.30 -8.78 -11.03
CA GLU A 175 -13.02 -8.26 -10.58
C GLU A 175 -12.58 -9.04 -9.34
N GLY A 176 -11.32 -9.46 -9.30
CA GLY A 176 -10.76 -10.12 -8.13
C GLY A 176 -11.45 -11.43 -7.74
N GLY A 177 -12.06 -12.14 -8.69
CA GLY A 177 -12.80 -13.37 -8.41
C GLY A 177 -14.22 -13.16 -7.94
N ARG A 178 -14.68 -11.92 -7.83
CA ARG A 178 -16.06 -11.56 -7.48
C ARG A 178 -16.80 -11.12 -8.74
N THR A 179 -18.11 -11.34 -8.78
CA THR A 179 -18.93 -11.01 -9.96
C THR A 179 -20.26 -10.39 -9.52
N VAL A 180 -20.61 -9.30 -10.19
CA VAL A 180 -21.92 -8.67 -10.09
C VAL A 180 -22.68 -9.01 -11.38
N ASN A 181 -23.89 -9.53 -11.24
CA ASN A 181 -24.84 -9.70 -12.33
C ASN A 181 -26.01 -8.77 -12.05
N PHE A 182 -25.98 -7.61 -12.68
CA PHE A 182 -26.98 -6.55 -12.48
C PHE A 182 -28.03 -6.63 -13.58
N LEU A 183 -29.30 -6.65 -13.21
CA LEU A 183 -30.43 -6.67 -14.16
C LEU A 183 -31.21 -5.36 -13.99
N THR A 184 -31.38 -4.62 -15.08
CA THR A 184 -32.17 -3.39 -15.05
C THR A 184 -33.65 -3.69 -14.76
N GLN A 185 -34.36 -2.73 -14.19
CA GLN A 185 -35.77 -2.87 -13.83
C GLN A 185 -36.61 -1.90 -14.65
N GLU A 186 -37.61 -2.42 -15.34
CA GLU A 186 -38.54 -1.63 -16.13
C GLU A 186 -39.16 -0.49 -15.30
N GLY A 187 -39.22 0.70 -15.84
CA GLY A 187 -39.85 1.85 -15.21
C GLY A 187 -38.88 2.69 -14.36
N LYS A 188 -37.64 2.24 -14.12
CA LYS A 188 -36.64 3.06 -13.43
C LYS A 188 -36.00 4.04 -14.41
N THR A 189 -35.67 5.23 -13.93
CA THR A 189 -34.93 6.20 -14.74
C THR A 189 -33.48 5.78 -14.93
N VAL A 190 -32.78 6.41 -15.86
CA VAL A 190 -31.33 6.19 -16.07
C VAL A 190 -30.56 6.44 -14.76
N GLU A 191 -30.88 7.55 -14.08
CA GLU A 191 -30.21 7.92 -12.82
C GLU A 191 -30.45 6.87 -11.74
N GLN A 192 -31.68 6.41 -11.57
CA GLN A 192 -32.01 5.38 -10.58
C GLN A 192 -31.29 4.05 -10.88
N THR A 193 -31.25 3.68 -12.15
CA THR A 193 -30.58 2.45 -12.59
C THR A 193 -29.08 2.51 -12.32
N LEU A 194 -28.43 3.65 -12.58
CA LEU A 194 -27.01 3.83 -12.31
C LEU A 194 -26.72 3.83 -10.81
N ASN A 195 -27.61 4.39 -9.99
CA ASN A 195 -27.48 4.36 -8.53
C ASN A 195 -27.58 2.92 -8.00
N ASP A 196 -28.52 2.15 -8.55
CA ASP A 196 -28.69 0.73 -8.18
C ASP A 196 -27.46 -0.11 -8.60
N LEU A 197 -26.92 0.17 -9.79
CA LEU A 197 -25.72 -0.50 -10.29
C LEU A 197 -24.51 -0.18 -9.39
N GLU A 198 -24.33 1.09 -9.03
CA GLU A 198 -23.26 1.52 -8.12
C GLU A 198 -23.37 0.80 -6.76
N THR A 199 -24.60 0.77 -6.22
CA THR A 199 -24.86 0.06 -4.96
C THR A 199 -24.54 -1.44 -5.09
N ALA A 200 -24.88 -2.08 -6.20
CA ALA A 200 -24.59 -3.50 -6.42
C ALA A 200 -23.07 -3.75 -6.49
N ILE A 201 -22.32 -2.86 -7.10
CA ILE A 201 -20.85 -2.93 -7.17
C ILE A 201 -20.25 -2.83 -5.77
N ASP A 202 -20.71 -1.85 -4.97
CA ASP A 202 -20.20 -1.62 -3.61
C ASP A 202 -20.59 -2.78 -2.68
N ASP A 203 -21.82 -3.26 -2.76
CA ASP A 203 -22.31 -4.39 -1.92
C ASP A 203 -21.51 -5.68 -2.21
N ALA A 204 -21.09 -5.87 -3.46
CA ALA A 204 -20.27 -7.02 -3.83
C ALA A 204 -18.78 -6.84 -3.46
N GLY A 205 -18.40 -5.64 -3.03
CA GLY A 205 -17.04 -5.34 -2.64
C GLY A 205 -16.05 -5.34 -3.81
N LEU A 206 -16.51 -4.95 -5.00
CA LEU A 206 -15.61 -4.79 -6.16
C LEU A 206 -14.79 -3.51 -6.01
N SER A 207 -13.53 -3.57 -6.41
CA SER A 207 -12.63 -2.40 -6.40
C SER A 207 -12.82 -1.56 -7.67
N ILE A 208 -14.08 -1.22 -7.98
CA ILE A 208 -14.45 -0.51 -9.21
C ILE A 208 -15.34 0.68 -8.86
N ASP A 209 -15.07 1.81 -9.49
CA ASP A 209 -15.91 3.01 -9.44
C ASP A 209 -16.75 3.11 -10.71
N LEU A 210 -18.00 3.49 -10.56
CA LEU A 210 -18.84 3.93 -11.67
C LEU A 210 -18.66 5.44 -11.82
N ILE A 211 -18.06 5.85 -12.94
CA ILE A 211 -17.75 7.27 -13.19
C ILE A 211 -18.99 7.94 -13.76
N ARG A 212 -19.44 8.99 -13.08
CA ARG A 212 -20.62 9.77 -13.48
C ARG A 212 -20.19 11.02 -14.24
N PRO A 213 -20.94 11.39 -15.28
CA PRO A 213 -20.70 12.69 -15.92
C PRO A 213 -21.00 13.85 -14.95
N TYR A 214 -20.24 14.90 -15.08
CA TYR A 214 -20.43 16.11 -14.27
C TYR A 214 -20.59 17.32 -15.20
N PRO A 215 -21.58 18.19 -15.01
CA PRO A 215 -22.66 18.11 -14.01
C PRO A 215 -23.64 16.97 -14.28
N PRO A 216 -24.31 16.46 -13.24
CA PRO A 216 -25.28 15.39 -13.41
C PRO A 216 -26.48 15.85 -14.27
N SER A 217 -27.15 14.91 -14.89
CA SER A 217 -28.33 15.18 -15.70
C SER A 217 -29.44 15.81 -14.84
N THR A 218 -30.03 16.87 -15.33
CA THR A 218 -31.10 17.57 -14.60
C THR A 218 -32.46 16.90 -14.71
N ASP A 219 -32.65 16.04 -15.72
CA ASP A 219 -33.95 15.36 -15.94
C ASP A 219 -33.93 13.90 -15.48
N GLY A 220 -32.77 13.40 -15.05
CA GLY A 220 -32.62 12.03 -14.57
C GLY A 220 -32.76 10.94 -15.62
N ASN A 221 -32.99 11.30 -16.87
CA ASN A 221 -33.31 10.33 -17.94
C ASN A 221 -32.51 10.54 -19.22
N THR A 222 -31.58 11.48 -19.23
CA THR A 222 -30.68 11.68 -20.37
C THR A 222 -29.81 10.42 -20.54
N PRO A 223 -29.68 9.87 -21.76
CA PRO A 223 -28.80 8.71 -21.97
C PRO A 223 -27.37 8.98 -21.53
N GLN A 224 -26.77 8.02 -20.82
CA GLN A 224 -25.41 8.16 -20.28
C GLN A 224 -24.58 6.95 -20.61
N ASN A 225 -23.37 7.16 -21.12
CA ASN A 225 -22.38 6.08 -21.29
C ASN A 225 -21.94 5.61 -19.91
N ILE A 226 -21.86 4.31 -19.76
CA ILE A 226 -21.38 3.69 -18.52
C ILE A 226 -19.86 3.64 -18.61
N THR A 227 -19.20 4.24 -17.62
CA THR A 227 -17.73 4.19 -17.51
C THR A 227 -17.36 3.56 -16.17
N PHE A 228 -16.59 2.50 -16.23
CA PHE A 228 -16.04 1.83 -15.05
C PHE A 228 -14.55 2.12 -14.96
N ARG A 229 -14.06 2.31 -13.74
CA ARG A 229 -12.63 2.54 -13.47
C ARG A 229 -12.23 1.76 -12.22
N HIS A 230 -11.12 1.05 -12.30
CA HIS A 230 -10.57 0.36 -11.14
C HIS A 230 -10.12 1.38 -10.07
N LYS A 231 -10.33 1.07 -8.80
CA LYS A 231 -9.94 1.98 -7.69
C LYS A 231 -8.43 2.07 -7.53
N GLU A 232 -7.72 0.96 -7.84
CA GLU A 232 -6.27 0.88 -7.68
C GLU A 232 -5.54 1.19 -8.99
N PHE A 233 -4.36 1.81 -8.86
CA PHE A 233 -3.47 2.12 -9.98
C PHE A 233 -2.56 0.94 -10.29
N GLY A 234 -2.12 0.85 -11.53
CA GLY A 234 -1.03 -0.04 -11.91
C GLY A 234 -1.42 -1.20 -12.80
N SER A 235 -0.41 -1.87 -13.28
CA SER A 235 -0.52 -2.94 -14.27
C SER A 235 -1.07 -4.26 -13.70
N GLU A 236 -1.16 -4.38 -12.37
CA GLU A 236 -1.68 -5.60 -11.73
C GLU A 236 -3.20 -5.63 -11.66
N HIS A 237 -3.87 -4.53 -12.01
CA HIS A 237 -5.30 -4.36 -11.77
C HIS A 237 -6.07 -4.27 -13.08
N THR A 238 -7.07 -5.15 -13.22
CA THR A 238 -7.98 -5.18 -14.36
C THR A 238 -9.32 -5.76 -13.93
N PHE A 239 -10.31 -5.71 -14.81
CA PHE A 239 -11.64 -6.27 -14.59
C PHE A 239 -12.25 -6.71 -15.92
N GLN A 240 -13.38 -7.38 -15.85
CA GLN A 240 -14.10 -7.85 -17.04
C GLN A 240 -15.52 -7.31 -17.01
N VAL A 241 -16.04 -7.02 -18.17
CA VAL A 241 -17.42 -6.52 -18.33
C VAL A 241 -18.13 -7.27 -19.44
N ALA A 242 -19.46 -7.38 -19.33
CA ALA A 242 -20.33 -7.93 -20.38
C ALA A 242 -21.69 -7.25 -20.30
N SER A 243 -22.37 -7.14 -21.43
CA SER A 243 -23.73 -6.61 -21.52
C SER A 243 -24.52 -7.33 -22.62
N ASN A 244 -25.85 -7.35 -22.48
CA ASN A 244 -26.72 -7.88 -23.52
C ASN A 244 -26.72 -6.97 -24.75
N THR A 245 -26.72 -5.67 -24.53
CA THR A 245 -26.67 -4.68 -25.62
C THR A 245 -25.20 -4.41 -25.99
N ALA A 246 -24.86 -4.67 -27.25
CA ALA A 246 -23.51 -4.38 -27.76
C ALA A 246 -23.21 -2.89 -27.67
N GLY A 247 -22.04 -2.56 -27.16
CA GLY A 247 -21.57 -1.19 -26.97
C GLY A 247 -21.99 -0.56 -25.65
N LEU A 248 -22.88 -1.18 -24.88
CA LEU A 248 -23.28 -0.61 -23.57
C LEU A 248 -22.11 -0.69 -22.58
N VAL A 249 -21.53 -1.88 -22.37
CA VAL A 249 -20.26 -2.07 -21.66
C VAL A 249 -19.34 -3.05 -22.38
N SER A 250 -19.84 -3.93 -23.23
CA SER A 250 -19.02 -4.82 -24.07
C SER A 250 -19.39 -4.62 -25.54
N ASP A 251 -18.40 -4.67 -26.40
CA ASP A 251 -18.60 -4.40 -27.84
C ASP A 251 -19.43 -5.46 -28.53
N VAL A 252 -19.45 -6.68 -27.99
CA VAL A 252 -20.20 -7.81 -28.55
C VAL A 252 -21.23 -8.28 -27.52
N THR A 253 -22.46 -8.49 -28.00
CA THR A 253 -23.60 -8.96 -27.20
C THR A 253 -23.25 -10.23 -26.44
N ASN A 254 -23.49 -10.21 -25.12
CA ASN A 254 -23.33 -11.37 -24.23
C ASN A 254 -21.90 -11.94 -24.22
N THR A 255 -20.91 -11.12 -24.56
CA THR A 255 -19.50 -11.55 -24.58
C THR A 255 -18.70 -10.73 -23.56
N SER A 256 -17.96 -11.42 -22.73
CA SER A 256 -17.11 -10.77 -21.74
C SER A 256 -15.88 -10.15 -22.42
N VAL A 257 -15.58 -8.94 -22.04
CA VAL A 257 -14.38 -8.20 -22.47
C VAL A 257 -13.50 -7.97 -21.26
N VAL A 258 -12.21 -8.34 -21.37
CA VAL A 258 -11.19 -8.01 -20.36
C VAL A 258 -10.74 -6.58 -20.65
N VAL A 259 -10.85 -5.72 -19.66
CA VAL A 259 -10.45 -4.32 -19.77
C VAL A 259 -8.91 -4.24 -19.72
N ASP A 260 -8.33 -3.36 -20.50
CA ASP A 260 -6.88 -3.15 -20.49
C ASP A 260 -6.43 -2.70 -19.08
N ASN A 261 -5.32 -3.28 -18.62
CA ASN A 261 -4.75 -2.96 -17.31
C ASN A 261 -4.37 -1.48 -17.23
N GLY A 262 -4.32 -0.96 -16.01
CA GLY A 262 -3.65 0.30 -15.76
C GLY A 262 -2.14 0.19 -16.04
N THR A 263 -1.42 1.29 -15.87
CA THR A 263 0.03 1.31 -16.03
C THR A 263 0.68 1.72 -14.71
N ASP A 264 1.89 1.22 -14.48
CA ASP A 264 2.68 1.60 -13.31
C ASP A 264 3.42 2.91 -13.57
N VAL A 265 3.72 3.64 -12.50
CA VAL A 265 4.57 4.83 -12.59
C VAL A 265 5.93 4.43 -13.13
N ALA A 266 6.52 5.26 -13.98
CA ALA A 266 7.86 5.05 -14.52
C ALA A 266 8.68 6.32 -14.38
N GLY A 267 9.96 6.17 -14.08
CA GLY A 267 10.84 7.32 -13.87
C GLY A 267 12.20 6.90 -13.35
N LYS A 268 12.93 7.87 -12.84
CA LYS A 268 14.29 7.69 -12.30
C LYS A 268 14.45 8.46 -10.99
N ILE A 269 15.29 7.95 -10.11
CA ILE A 269 15.71 8.65 -8.89
C ILE A 269 17.23 8.83 -9.01
N ASN A 270 17.70 10.07 -8.93
CA ASN A 270 19.13 10.42 -9.09
C ASN A 270 19.72 9.94 -10.41
N GLY A 271 18.89 9.86 -11.47
CA GLY A 271 19.30 9.34 -12.76
C GLY A 271 19.45 7.82 -12.84
N GLU A 272 19.22 7.11 -11.75
CA GLU A 272 19.30 5.64 -11.67
C GLU A 272 17.96 4.99 -11.98
N GLU A 273 18.00 3.77 -12.52
CA GLU A 273 16.81 3.04 -12.92
C GLU A 273 15.96 2.64 -11.69
N THR A 274 14.66 2.64 -11.89
CA THR A 274 13.69 2.33 -10.83
C THR A 274 12.70 1.27 -11.32
N VAL A 275 11.96 0.71 -10.38
CA VAL A 275 10.85 -0.21 -10.65
C VAL A 275 9.57 0.46 -10.15
N GLY A 276 8.61 0.62 -11.04
CA GLY A 276 7.28 1.13 -10.69
C GLY A 276 6.31 0.03 -10.33
N ARG A 277 5.45 0.29 -9.36
CA ARG A 277 4.32 -0.58 -9.02
C ARG A 277 3.16 0.30 -8.54
N GLY A 278 2.10 0.37 -9.34
CA GLY A 278 1.07 1.37 -9.11
C GLY A 278 1.69 2.77 -9.10
N GLN A 279 1.44 3.52 -8.07
CA GLN A 279 1.98 4.88 -7.88
C GLN A 279 3.35 4.89 -7.17
N ILE A 280 3.89 3.72 -6.78
CA ILE A 280 5.15 3.62 -6.03
C ILE A 280 6.30 3.39 -6.98
N LEU A 281 7.29 4.27 -6.92
CA LEU A 281 8.55 4.18 -7.65
C LEU A 281 9.62 3.74 -6.65
N THR A 282 10.27 2.60 -6.91
CA THR A 282 11.29 2.03 -6.03
C THR A 282 12.64 2.05 -6.72
N GLY A 283 13.66 2.56 -6.06
CA GLY A 283 15.05 2.48 -6.55
C GLY A 283 15.41 1.03 -6.86
N GLY A 284 15.87 0.80 -8.09
CA GLY A 284 16.02 -0.55 -8.64
C GLY A 284 17.09 -1.39 -7.95
N PRO A 285 17.01 -2.71 -8.06
CA PRO A 285 18.03 -3.58 -7.48
C PRO A 285 19.38 -3.36 -8.16
N GLY A 286 20.41 -3.12 -7.37
CA GLY A 286 21.75 -2.83 -7.85
C GLY A 286 22.00 -1.35 -8.19
N ALA A 287 21.07 -0.48 -7.87
CA ALA A 287 21.31 0.98 -7.97
C ALA A 287 22.39 1.37 -6.94
N ASP A 288 23.30 2.26 -7.35
CA ASP A 288 24.45 2.61 -6.51
C ASP A 288 24.08 3.39 -5.26
N THR A 289 23.07 4.27 -5.36
CA THR A 289 22.75 5.19 -4.25
C THR A 289 21.30 5.10 -3.80
N VAL A 290 20.37 4.68 -4.66
CA VAL A 290 18.94 4.79 -4.39
C VAL A 290 18.23 3.45 -4.22
N GLU A 291 18.98 2.33 -4.19
CA GLU A 291 18.36 1.01 -4.03
C GLU A 291 17.48 1.01 -2.78
N GLY A 292 16.21 0.61 -2.93
CA GLY A 292 15.26 0.51 -1.83
C GLY A 292 14.62 1.81 -1.38
N ILE A 293 14.92 2.95 -2.01
CA ILE A 293 14.17 4.19 -1.76
C ILE A 293 12.82 4.06 -2.45
N GLN A 294 11.73 4.31 -1.74
CA GLN A 294 10.38 4.29 -2.30
C GLN A 294 9.75 5.67 -2.21
N ILE A 295 9.21 6.11 -3.33
CA ILE A 295 8.54 7.40 -3.47
C ILE A 295 7.18 7.12 -4.12
N ARG A 296 6.12 7.74 -3.61
CA ARG A 296 4.80 7.71 -4.25
C ARG A 296 4.65 8.97 -5.10
N TYR A 297 4.20 8.78 -6.34
CA TYR A 297 3.80 9.88 -7.22
C TYR A 297 2.28 9.87 -7.37
N THR A 298 1.61 10.93 -6.91
CA THR A 298 0.16 11.05 -6.92
C THR A 298 -0.37 11.94 -8.05
N GLY A 299 0.50 12.42 -8.93
CA GLY A 299 0.07 13.18 -10.10
C GLY A 299 -0.69 12.29 -11.07
N GLU A 300 -1.80 12.81 -11.60
CA GLU A 300 -2.65 12.10 -12.56
C GLU A 300 -2.55 12.77 -13.92
N THR A 301 -2.39 11.96 -14.95
CA THR A 301 -2.40 12.45 -16.33
C THR A 301 -3.81 12.50 -16.92
N GLU A 302 -4.75 11.80 -16.30
CA GLU A 302 -6.14 11.79 -16.75
C GLU A 302 -6.91 12.94 -16.10
N PRO A 303 -7.75 13.64 -16.89
CA PRO A 303 -8.61 14.67 -16.31
C PRO A 303 -9.53 14.00 -15.29
N ILE A 304 -9.55 14.49 -14.09
CA ILE A 304 -10.51 14.07 -13.09
C ILE A 304 -11.89 14.52 -13.61
N GLY A 305 -12.67 13.53 -14.01
CA GLY A 305 -14.05 13.82 -14.42
C GLY A 305 -14.79 14.36 -13.22
N UNK A 306 -14.83 15.64 -13.39
CA UNK A 306 -15.34 16.02 -12.63
C UNK A 306 -15.82 15.60 -12.44
#